data_6214722ae79b32fb5d0bf90844fe8683
#
_entry.id   6214722ae79b32fb5d0bf90844fe8683
#
_cell.length_a   1.000
_cell.length_b   1.000
_cell.length_c   1.000
_cell.angle_alpha   90.00
_cell.angle_beta   90.00
_cell.angle_gamma   90.00
#
_symmetry.space_group_name_H-M   'P 1'
#
loop_
_entity.id
_entity.type
_entity.pdbx_description
1 polymer ?
#
loop_
_entity_poly.entity_id
_entity_poly.type
_entity_poly.pdbx_seq_one_letter_code
_entity_poly.pdbx_strand_id
1 'polypeptide(L)'
;MDTLTQIVRQEVSAYAANGRGANILLFPLLDDEHHTYAVNAVDYPTRDDVAMVVVLARIVDDVVVIEEDTTDKKLVDALLQRGISRQNIV
;
A
#
# COMPACT_ATOMS: atom_id res chain seq x y z
N MET A 1 13.17 -10.15 8.11
CA MET A 1 12.41 -9.63 6.96
C MET A 1 13.38 -9.30 5.85
N ASP A 2 13.13 -9.78 4.63
CA ASP A 2 14.04 -9.53 3.53
C ASP A 2 13.89 -8.10 2.99
N THR A 3 14.83 -7.69 2.14
CA THR A 3 14.88 -6.32 1.63
C THR A 3 13.66 -5.96 0.79
N LEU A 4 13.19 -6.87 -0.06
CA LEU A 4 12.01 -6.63 -0.89
C LEU A 4 10.78 -6.38 -0.02
N THR A 5 10.57 -7.24 0.98
CA THR A 5 9.43 -7.10 1.89
C THR A 5 9.49 -5.77 2.65
N GLN A 6 10.69 -5.39 3.14
CA GLN A 6 10.86 -4.12 3.85
C GLN A 6 10.51 -2.92 2.96
N ILE A 7 10.96 -2.94 1.71
CA ILE A 7 10.71 -1.85 0.78
C ILE A 7 9.20 -1.72 0.51
N VAL A 8 8.55 -2.83 0.18
CA VAL A 8 7.11 -2.81 -0.11
C VAL A 8 6.33 -2.32 1.10
N ARG A 9 6.66 -2.87 2.29
CA ARG A 9 6.02 -2.48 3.53
C ARG A 9 6.17 -0.97 3.79
N GLN A 10 7.37 -0.44 3.62
CA GLN A 10 7.65 0.98 3.85
C GLN A 10 6.92 1.87 2.85
N GLU A 11 6.96 1.52 1.57
CA GLU A 11 6.32 2.35 0.54
C GLU A 11 4.80 2.33 0.64
N VAL A 12 4.22 1.18 0.95
CA VAL A 12 2.77 1.08 1.15
C VAL A 12 2.35 1.88 2.38
N SER A 13 3.04 1.69 3.52
CA SER A 13 2.66 2.39 4.75
C SER A 13 2.80 3.89 4.63
N ALA A 14 3.69 4.38 3.76
CA ALA A 14 3.90 5.81 3.57
C ALA A 14 2.63 6.52 3.06
N TYR A 15 1.75 5.81 2.35
CA TYR A 15 0.50 6.41 1.89
C TYR A 15 -0.45 6.75 3.05
N ALA A 16 -0.23 6.15 4.22
CA ALA A 16 -1.02 6.44 5.42
C ALA A 16 -0.28 7.33 6.42
N ALA A 17 0.84 7.95 6.02
CA ALA A 17 1.73 8.66 6.93
C ALA A 17 1.04 9.78 7.72
N ASN A 18 0.07 10.46 7.12
CA ASN A 18 -0.66 11.54 7.79
C ASN A 18 -1.90 11.06 8.54
N GLY A 19 -2.30 9.81 8.32
CA GLY A 19 -3.40 9.18 9.05
C GLY A 19 -4.80 9.70 8.75
N ARG A 20 -4.92 10.83 8.05
CA ARG A 20 -6.24 11.40 7.77
C ARG A 20 -6.18 12.49 6.72
N GLY A 21 -7.28 12.65 6.00
CA GLY A 21 -7.57 13.80 5.16
C GLY A 21 -8.69 14.64 5.79
N ALA A 22 -9.37 15.46 5.00
CA ALA A 22 -10.41 16.36 5.48
C ALA A 22 -11.59 15.62 6.13
N ASN A 23 -12.06 14.56 5.47
CA ASN A 23 -13.21 13.77 5.92
C ASN A 23 -12.93 12.28 5.81
N ILE A 24 -11.69 11.88 6.07
CA ILE A 24 -11.26 10.51 5.81
C ILE A 24 -10.16 10.13 6.82
N LEU A 25 -10.18 8.88 7.26
CA LEU A 25 -9.09 8.27 8.01
C LEU A 25 -8.41 7.23 7.16
N LEU A 26 -7.08 7.20 7.20
CA LEU A 26 -6.25 6.24 6.47
C LEU A 26 -5.60 5.28 7.47
N PHE A 27 -5.71 3.98 7.19
CA PHE A 27 -5.18 2.93 8.06
C PHE A 27 -4.23 2.04 7.30
N PRO A 28 -2.98 1.87 7.78
CA PRO A 28 -2.11 0.85 7.20
C PRO A 28 -2.50 -0.52 7.75
N LEU A 29 -2.59 -1.49 6.87
CA LEU A 29 -2.82 -2.89 7.20
C LEU A 29 -1.61 -3.67 6.70
N LEU A 30 -0.71 -3.99 7.61
CA LEU A 30 0.59 -4.57 7.26
C LEU A 30 0.67 -5.98 7.84
N ASP A 31 0.57 -6.97 6.96
CA ASP A 31 0.54 -8.38 7.34
C ASP A 31 1.82 -9.06 6.86
N ASP A 32 2.81 -9.12 7.74
CA ASP A 32 4.10 -9.74 7.42
C ASP A 32 4.00 -11.25 7.28
N GLU A 33 3.04 -11.87 7.96
CA GLU A 33 2.84 -13.31 7.88
C GLU A 33 2.38 -13.75 6.50
N HIS A 34 1.48 -12.96 5.90
CA HIS A 34 0.91 -13.28 4.59
C HIS A 34 1.52 -12.44 3.47
N HIS A 35 2.57 -11.67 3.77
CA HIS A 35 3.26 -10.80 2.80
C HIS A 35 2.27 -9.92 2.02
N THR A 36 1.32 -9.33 2.76
CA THR A 36 0.24 -8.53 2.21
C THR A 36 0.21 -7.17 2.89
N TYR A 37 0.22 -6.11 2.10
CA TYR A 37 0.36 -4.75 2.62
C TYR A 37 -0.66 -3.85 1.94
N ALA A 38 -1.39 -3.07 2.75
CA ALA A 38 -2.48 -2.24 2.24
C ALA A 38 -2.63 -0.97 3.05
N VAL A 39 -3.30 0.00 2.44
CA VAL A 39 -3.84 1.16 3.14
C VAL A 39 -5.33 1.21 2.81
N ASN A 40 -6.15 1.29 3.84
CA ASN A 40 -7.59 1.43 3.71
C ASN A 40 -8.04 2.81 4.17
N ALA A 41 -9.14 3.26 3.63
CA ALA A 41 -9.73 4.55 3.96
C ALA A 41 -11.17 4.37 4.44
N VAL A 42 -11.56 5.14 5.46
CA VAL A 42 -12.94 5.19 5.93
C VAL A 42 -13.36 6.64 6.09
N ASP A 43 -14.65 6.90 5.90
CA ASP A 43 -15.21 8.23 6.15
C ASP A 43 -15.12 8.58 7.63
N TYR A 44 -14.85 9.85 7.91
CA TYR A 44 -14.74 10.35 9.26
C TYR A 44 -15.09 11.85 9.29
N PRO A 45 -15.86 12.35 10.29
CA PRO A 45 -16.41 11.60 11.44
C PRO A 45 -17.67 10.80 11.14
N THR A 46 -18.31 11.02 9.98
CA THR A 46 -19.50 10.26 9.60
C THR A 46 -19.10 9.07 8.74
N ARG A 47 -19.98 8.08 8.67
CA ARG A 47 -19.75 6.85 7.93
C ARG A 47 -20.74 6.73 6.78
N ASP A 48 -20.71 7.73 5.87
CA ASP A 48 -21.66 7.81 4.77
C ASP A 48 -21.36 6.83 3.65
N ASP A 49 -20.08 6.56 3.42
CA ASP A 49 -19.64 5.64 2.38
C ASP A 49 -18.98 4.40 2.97
N VAL A 50 -18.88 3.35 2.16
CA VAL A 50 -18.18 2.12 2.57
C VAL A 50 -16.68 2.38 2.66
N ALA A 51 -16.01 1.62 3.51
CA ALA A 51 -14.55 1.62 3.57
C ALA A 51 -14.00 1.14 2.24
N MET A 52 -12.84 1.68 1.83
CA MET A 52 -12.26 1.34 0.55
C MET A 52 -10.77 1.09 0.66
N VAL A 53 -10.26 0.29 -0.27
CA VAL A 53 -8.84 0.04 -0.39
C VAL A 53 -8.21 1.16 -1.20
N VAL A 54 -7.19 1.81 -0.64
CA VAL A 54 -6.44 2.86 -1.33
C VAL A 54 -5.32 2.24 -2.16
N VAL A 55 -4.59 1.32 -1.56
CA VAL A 55 -3.52 0.58 -2.21
C VAL A 55 -3.42 -0.80 -1.55
N LEU A 56 -3.16 -1.83 -2.36
CA LEU A 56 -2.99 -3.19 -1.86
C LEU A 56 -1.94 -3.88 -2.72
N ALA A 57 -0.91 -4.40 -2.05
CA ALA A 57 0.16 -5.14 -2.72
C ALA A 57 0.48 -6.41 -1.94
N ARG A 58 0.80 -7.48 -2.67
CA ARG A 58 1.25 -8.75 -2.11
C ARG A 58 2.58 -9.12 -2.69
N ILE A 59 3.34 -9.94 -1.97
CA ILE A 59 4.59 -10.49 -2.48
C ILE A 59 4.39 -11.98 -2.65
N VAL A 60 4.57 -12.45 -3.88
CA VAL A 60 4.44 -13.88 -4.24
C VAL A 60 5.67 -14.27 -5.03
N ASP A 61 6.46 -15.21 -4.51
CA ASP A 61 7.67 -15.72 -5.17
C ASP A 61 8.61 -14.59 -5.63
N ASP A 62 8.86 -13.64 -4.73
CA ASP A 62 9.72 -12.48 -4.96
C ASP A 62 9.21 -11.52 -6.02
N VAL A 63 7.93 -11.63 -6.38
CA VAL A 63 7.26 -10.70 -7.29
C VAL A 63 6.27 -9.88 -6.49
N VAL A 64 6.27 -8.56 -6.71
CA VAL A 64 5.29 -7.66 -6.10
C VAL A 64 4.06 -7.63 -6.99
N VAL A 65 2.93 -8.09 -6.46
CA VAL A 65 1.66 -8.06 -7.16
C VAL A 65 0.85 -6.88 -6.62
N ILE A 66 0.65 -5.86 -7.43
CA ILE A 66 -0.14 -4.69 -7.06
C ILE A 66 -1.59 -4.97 -7.44
N GLU A 67 -2.39 -5.28 -6.42
CA GLU A 67 -3.79 -5.65 -6.65
C GLU A 67 -4.68 -4.44 -6.86
N GLU A 68 -4.36 -3.34 -6.18
CA GLU A 68 -5.15 -2.12 -6.27
C GLU A 68 -4.24 -0.93 -6.00
N ASP A 69 -4.39 0.14 -6.76
CA ASP A 69 -3.68 1.38 -6.50
C ASP A 69 -4.49 2.57 -7.02
N THR A 70 -5.15 3.26 -6.11
CA THR A 70 -5.96 4.44 -6.41
C THR A 70 -5.20 5.74 -6.12
N THR A 71 -3.90 5.65 -5.81
CA THR A 71 -3.11 6.82 -5.40
C THR A 71 -2.70 7.68 -6.59
N ASP A 72 -2.41 8.95 -6.33
CA ASP A 72 -1.87 9.86 -7.34
C ASP A 72 -0.42 9.54 -7.68
N LYS A 73 0.34 9.10 -6.67
CA LYS A 73 1.74 8.69 -6.85
C LYS A 73 1.78 7.18 -6.82
N LYS A 74 1.81 6.56 -7.98
CA LYS A 74 1.65 5.11 -8.10
C LYS A 74 2.76 4.35 -7.40
N LEU A 75 2.37 3.27 -6.73
CA LEU A 75 3.29 2.40 -5.99
C LEU A 75 4.39 1.85 -6.90
N VAL A 76 4.05 1.48 -8.14
CA VAL A 76 5.04 0.94 -9.08
C VAL A 76 6.20 1.91 -9.26
N ASP A 77 5.93 3.21 -9.36
CA ASP A 77 6.98 4.21 -9.55
C ASP A 77 7.86 4.33 -8.30
N ALA A 78 7.25 4.29 -7.12
CA ALA A 78 8.00 4.32 -5.86
C ALA A 78 8.92 3.11 -5.72
N LEU A 79 8.43 1.93 -6.10
CA LEU A 79 9.23 0.71 -6.02
C LEU A 79 10.39 0.73 -7.01
N LEU A 80 10.15 1.23 -8.23
CA LEU A 80 11.24 1.38 -9.22
C LEU A 80 12.32 2.33 -8.71
N GLN A 81 11.94 3.43 -8.07
CA GLN A 81 12.88 4.38 -7.49
C GLN A 81 13.71 3.76 -6.37
N ARG A 82 13.16 2.76 -5.68
CA ARG A 82 13.86 2.03 -4.63
C ARG A 82 14.75 0.90 -5.18
N GLY A 83 14.82 0.76 -6.50
CA GLY A 83 15.71 -0.21 -7.14
C GLY A 83 15.11 -1.58 -7.41
N ILE A 84 13.80 -1.74 -7.22
CA ILE A 84 13.14 -3.00 -7.57
C ILE A 84 13.00 -3.08 -9.08
N SER A 85 13.39 -4.21 -9.66
CA SER A 85 13.33 -4.40 -11.12
C SER A 85 11.89 -4.40 -11.60
N ARG A 86 11.64 -3.73 -12.75
CA ARG A 86 10.31 -3.66 -13.35
C ARG A 86 9.72 -5.05 -13.60
N GLN A 87 10.56 -6.02 -13.97
CA GLN A 87 10.10 -7.38 -14.24
C GLN A 87 9.58 -8.10 -12.97
N ASN A 88 9.92 -7.59 -11.79
CA ASN A 88 9.48 -8.17 -10.52
C ASN A 88 8.24 -7.45 -9.96
N ILE A 89 7.57 -6.63 -10.77
CA ILE A 89 6.35 -5.92 -10.38
C ILE A 89 5.25 -6.24 -11.40
N VAL A 90 4.12 -6.69 -10.91
CA VAL A 90 2.98 -7.07 -11.76
C VAL A 90 1.78 -6.19 -11.45
#